data_3a17efc5ee47f025ef8da4aa68238f77
#
_entry.id   3a17efc5ee47f025ef8da4aa68238f77
#
_cell.length_a   1.000
_cell.length_b   1.000
_cell.length_c   1.000
_cell.angle_alpha   90.00
_cell.angle_beta   90.00
_cell.angle_gamma   90.00
#
_symmetry.space_group_name_H-M   'P 1'
#
loop_
_entity.id
_entity.type
_entity.pdbx_description
1 polymer ?
#
loop_
_entity_poly.entity_id
_entity_poly.type
_entity_poly.pdbx_seq_one_letter_code
_entity_poly.pdbx_strand_id
1 'polypeptide(L)'
;YKRQVLIGNVKLRHDSMYMYCDSALIFEKTNSVEAFSNVRMEQGDTLFIYGDYLYYDGMTQIAQLRENVKMINRNTTLLTDSLNYDRLYDLGYYFEGGTLMDEENVLTSDWGEYSPATKQSVFNHDVKLVNPKFVLTSDTLRYNTESKIAVILGPSNICLLYTSPSPRDS
;
A
#
# COMPACT_ATOMS: atom_id res chain seq x y z
N TYR A 1 -3.38 1.53 34.29
CA TYR A 1 -3.73 1.12 32.95
C TYR A 1 -5.02 1.79 32.51
N LYS A 2 -4.89 2.75 31.62
CA LYS A 2 -6.04 3.50 31.15
C LYS A 2 -6.33 3.22 29.69
N ARG A 3 -7.62 3.07 29.40
CA ARG A 3 -8.12 2.88 28.06
C ARG A 3 -9.29 3.82 27.89
N GLN A 4 -9.23 4.66 26.86
CA GLN A 4 -10.33 5.57 26.52
C GLN A 4 -11.10 5.01 25.32
N VAL A 5 -12.42 5.11 25.39
CA VAL A 5 -13.31 4.70 24.31
C VAL A 5 -13.89 5.94 23.66
N LEU A 6 -13.71 6.07 22.35
CA LEU A 6 -14.25 7.19 21.58
C LEU A 6 -15.24 6.65 20.56
N ILE A 7 -16.41 7.28 20.45
CA ILE A 7 -17.46 6.82 19.55
C ILE A 7 -17.99 8.00 18.74
N GLY A 8 -18.14 7.79 17.44
CA GLY A 8 -18.75 8.74 16.53
C GLY A 8 -17.79 9.80 16.00
N ASN A 9 -17.51 9.75 14.70
CA ASN A 9 -16.69 10.75 14.00
C ASN A 9 -15.40 11.08 14.74
N VAL A 10 -14.63 10.05 15.06
CA VAL A 10 -13.39 10.20 15.80
C VAL A 10 -12.32 10.80 14.91
N LYS A 11 -11.59 11.79 15.41
CA LYS A 11 -10.45 12.39 14.74
C LYS A 11 -9.30 12.44 15.73
N LEU A 12 -8.18 11.83 15.36
CA LEU A 12 -6.97 11.82 16.18
C LEU A 12 -5.82 12.40 15.39
N ARG A 13 -4.92 13.07 16.09
CA ARG A 13 -3.72 13.64 15.47
C ARG A 13 -2.49 13.18 16.23
N HIS A 14 -1.46 12.78 15.49
CA HIS A 14 -0.16 12.47 16.05
C HIS A 14 0.91 13.02 15.09
N ASP A 15 1.61 14.07 15.52
CA ASP A 15 2.54 14.82 14.68
C ASP A 15 1.84 15.31 13.41
N SER A 16 2.33 14.92 12.23
CA SER A 16 1.73 15.30 10.95
C SER A 16 0.69 14.32 10.45
N MET A 17 0.39 13.28 11.24
CA MET A 17 -0.56 12.25 10.84
C MET A 17 -1.92 12.52 11.46
N TYR A 18 -2.97 12.40 10.65
CA TYR A 18 -4.35 12.46 11.10
C TYR A 18 -5.00 11.10 10.90
N MET A 19 -5.85 10.69 11.84
CA MET A 19 -6.61 9.47 11.73
C MET A 19 -8.08 9.74 12.00
N TYR A 20 -8.94 9.17 11.16
CA TYR A 20 -10.38 9.29 11.26
C TYR A 20 -10.99 7.91 11.32
N CYS A 21 -12.03 7.72 12.12
CA CYS A 21 -12.73 6.44 12.22
C CYS A 21 -14.07 6.65 12.91
N ASP A 22 -14.89 5.59 12.95
CA ASP A 22 -16.18 5.65 13.63
C ASP A 22 -16.05 5.46 15.14
N SER A 23 -15.14 4.60 15.57
CA SER A 23 -14.87 4.39 16.98
C SER A 23 -13.42 3.99 17.20
N ALA A 24 -12.91 4.26 18.38
CA ALA A 24 -11.52 3.97 18.72
C ALA A 24 -11.33 3.67 20.20
N LEU A 25 -10.31 2.87 20.48
CA LEU A 25 -9.78 2.66 21.81
C LEU A 25 -8.40 3.27 21.88
N ILE A 26 -8.16 4.07 22.90
CA ILE A 26 -6.85 4.70 23.10
C ILE A 26 -6.21 4.10 24.34
N PHE A 27 -4.97 3.64 24.18
CA PHE A 27 -4.17 3.07 25.27
C PHE A 27 -3.07 4.08 25.61
N GLU A 28 -3.32 4.89 26.64
CA GLU A 28 -2.42 6.01 26.95
C GLU A 28 -1.01 5.56 27.33
N LYS A 29 -0.89 4.44 28.04
CA LYS A 29 0.41 3.99 28.52
C LYS A 29 1.39 3.70 27.41
N THR A 30 0.93 3.15 26.30
CA THR A 30 1.76 2.80 25.15
C THR A 30 1.60 3.79 24.01
N ASN A 31 0.73 4.79 24.16
CA ASN A 31 0.40 5.74 23.12
C ASN A 31 -0.08 5.03 21.86
N SER A 32 -0.90 4.00 22.07
CA SER A 32 -1.41 3.15 20.99
C SER A 32 -2.90 3.37 20.78
N VAL A 33 -3.38 3.07 19.58
CA VAL A 33 -4.77 3.28 19.19
C VAL A 33 -5.28 2.07 18.43
N GLU A 34 -6.51 1.66 18.75
CA GLU A 34 -7.22 0.65 17.97
C GLU A 34 -8.46 1.33 17.39
N ALA A 35 -8.59 1.32 16.08
CA ALA A 35 -9.65 2.04 15.38
C ALA A 35 -10.52 1.08 14.58
N PHE A 36 -11.82 1.36 14.59
CA PHE A 36 -12.82 0.48 13.97
C PHE A 36 -13.71 1.24 13.02
N SER A 37 -13.94 0.66 11.87
CA SER A 37 -14.89 1.11 10.84
C SER A 37 -14.55 2.45 10.21
N ASN A 38 -14.53 2.45 8.91
CA ASN A 38 -14.26 3.65 8.10
C ASN A 38 -12.97 4.34 8.55
N VAL A 39 -11.93 3.55 8.74
CA VAL A 39 -10.63 4.08 9.16
C VAL A 39 -9.96 4.78 7.98
N ARG A 40 -9.47 5.98 8.22
CA ARG A 40 -8.71 6.75 7.26
C ARG A 40 -7.52 7.39 7.96
N MET A 41 -6.33 7.14 7.45
CA MET A 41 -5.11 7.74 7.95
C MET A 41 -4.56 8.65 6.87
N GLU A 42 -4.21 9.88 7.24
CA GLU A 42 -3.65 10.86 6.31
C GLU A 42 -2.32 11.35 6.82
N GLN A 43 -1.35 11.42 5.92
CA GLN A 43 -0.05 11.97 6.24
C GLN A 43 0.35 12.95 5.15
N GLY A 44 0.46 14.23 5.50
CA GLY A 44 0.66 15.29 4.51
C GLY A 44 -0.55 15.40 3.58
N ASP A 45 -0.32 15.92 2.38
CA ASP A 45 -1.39 16.13 1.41
C ASP A 45 -1.47 15.04 0.37
N THR A 46 -0.58 14.06 0.40
CA THR A 46 -0.44 13.10 -0.69
C THR A 46 -0.61 11.65 -0.29
N LEU A 47 -0.52 11.31 0.99
CA LEU A 47 -0.62 9.93 1.44
C LEU A 47 -1.92 9.72 2.21
N PHE A 48 -2.76 8.80 1.72
CA PHE A 48 -4.03 8.44 2.33
C PHE A 48 -4.11 6.92 2.44
N ILE A 49 -4.46 6.42 3.63
CA ILE A 49 -4.59 4.98 3.84
C ILE A 49 -5.96 4.71 4.44
N TYR A 50 -6.69 3.79 3.83
CA TYR A 50 -8.04 3.41 4.23
C TYR A 50 -8.08 1.95 4.64
N GLY A 51 -8.95 1.60 5.56
CA GLY A 51 -9.16 0.22 5.96
C GLY A 51 -10.38 0.11 6.87
N ASP A 52 -10.77 -1.13 7.18
CA ASP A 52 -11.90 -1.35 8.09
C ASP A 52 -11.44 -1.40 9.54
N TYR A 53 -10.18 -1.74 9.78
CA TYR A 53 -9.62 -1.87 11.11
C TYR A 53 -8.17 -1.37 11.10
N LEU A 54 -7.77 -0.74 12.20
CA LEU A 54 -6.38 -0.28 12.38
C LEU A 54 -5.94 -0.47 13.82
N TYR A 55 -4.73 -0.97 13.99
CA TYR A 55 -4.04 -0.93 15.26
C TYR A 55 -2.73 -0.18 15.08
N TYR A 56 -2.58 0.95 15.77
CA TYR A 56 -1.35 1.72 15.75
C TYR A 56 -0.61 1.54 17.07
N ASP A 57 0.64 1.07 17.00
CA ASP A 57 1.50 0.89 18.16
C ASP A 57 2.39 2.12 18.29
N GLY A 58 2.18 2.92 19.32
CA GLY A 58 2.97 4.13 19.53
C GLY A 58 4.42 3.88 19.91
N MET A 59 4.73 2.67 20.38
CA MET A 59 6.11 2.32 20.75
C MET A 59 6.94 2.03 19.51
N THR A 60 6.40 1.27 18.57
CA THR A 60 7.10 0.89 17.33
C THR A 60 6.81 1.83 16.18
N GLN A 61 5.76 2.63 16.29
CA GLN A 61 5.26 3.52 15.23
C GLN A 61 4.83 2.76 13.98
N ILE A 62 4.34 1.54 14.17
CA ILE A 62 3.80 0.72 13.09
C ILE A 62 2.28 0.69 13.18
N ALA A 63 1.64 1.00 12.06
CA ALA A 63 0.19 0.89 11.90
C ALA A 63 -0.13 -0.40 11.17
N GLN A 64 -1.03 -1.21 11.74
CA GLN A 64 -1.50 -2.43 11.11
C GLN A 64 -2.93 -2.21 10.66
N LEU A 65 -3.14 -2.21 9.35
CA LEU A 65 -4.48 -2.07 8.77
C LEU A 65 -4.94 -3.41 8.23
N ARG A 66 -6.20 -3.70 8.41
CA ARG A 66 -6.78 -4.98 8.01
C ARG A 66 -8.12 -4.78 7.33
N GLU A 67 -8.37 -5.62 6.34
CA GLU A 67 -9.60 -5.67 5.56
C GLU A 67 -9.87 -4.42 4.72
N ASN A 68 -10.01 -4.63 3.45
CA ASN A 68 -10.29 -3.58 2.47
C ASN A 68 -9.31 -2.42 2.57
N VAL A 69 -8.02 -2.73 2.65
CA VAL A 69 -7.00 -1.72 2.80
C VAL A 69 -6.64 -1.12 1.46
N LYS A 70 -6.54 0.21 1.44
CA LYS A 70 -6.22 0.96 0.24
C LYS A 70 -5.27 2.08 0.62
N MET A 71 -4.07 2.08 0.05
CA MET A 71 -3.11 3.15 0.25
C MET A 71 -2.97 3.93 -1.05
N ILE A 72 -3.15 5.24 -0.98
CA ILE A 72 -3.05 6.12 -2.15
C ILE A 72 -1.94 7.13 -1.91
N ASN A 73 -1.01 7.20 -2.87
CA ASN A 73 0.03 8.20 -2.87
C ASN A 73 0.11 8.79 -4.27
N ARG A 74 -0.49 9.98 -4.46
CA ARG A 74 -0.61 10.63 -5.76
C ARG A 74 -1.32 9.71 -6.75
N ASN A 75 -0.66 9.27 -7.82
CA ASN A 75 -1.25 8.42 -8.84
C ASN A 75 -1.09 6.94 -8.59
N THR A 76 -0.51 6.57 -7.45
CA THR A 76 -0.23 5.18 -7.11
C THR A 76 -1.24 4.69 -6.07
N THR A 77 -1.82 3.53 -6.29
CA THR A 77 -2.78 2.92 -5.39
C THR A 77 -2.34 1.50 -5.06
N LEU A 78 -2.29 1.18 -3.77
CA LEU A 78 -1.98 -0.16 -3.30
C LEU A 78 -3.21 -0.75 -2.63
N LEU A 79 -3.63 -1.93 -3.07
CA LEU A 79 -4.79 -2.64 -2.53
C LEU A 79 -4.35 -3.94 -1.89
N THR A 80 -4.80 -4.19 -0.68
CA THR A 80 -4.51 -5.44 0.04
C THR A 80 -5.54 -5.60 1.17
N ASP A 81 -5.57 -6.78 1.78
CA ASP A 81 -6.38 -6.99 2.98
C ASP A 81 -5.56 -6.87 4.25
N SER A 82 -4.23 -6.77 4.12
CA SER A 82 -3.34 -6.76 5.28
C SER A 82 -2.14 -5.88 4.98
N LEU A 83 -2.14 -4.67 5.52
CA LEU A 83 -1.06 -3.70 5.31
C LEU A 83 -0.46 -3.30 6.64
N ASN A 84 0.86 -3.33 6.74
CA ASN A 84 1.58 -2.71 7.84
C ASN A 84 2.28 -1.47 7.29
N TYR A 85 2.11 -0.35 7.95
CA TYR A 85 2.77 0.88 7.57
C TYR A 85 3.70 1.34 8.69
N ASP A 86 5.00 1.39 8.39
CA ASP A 86 6.01 1.80 9.34
C ASP A 86 6.25 3.31 9.15
N ARG A 87 5.82 4.10 10.15
CA ARG A 87 5.97 5.55 10.08
C ARG A 87 7.41 6.00 10.24
N LEU A 88 8.21 5.21 10.93
CA LEU A 88 9.61 5.57 11.18
C LEU A 88 10.41 5.56 9.87
N TYR A 89 10.13 4.58 9.00
CA TYR A 89 10.83 4.44 7.74
C TYR A 89 9.99 4.83 6.52
N ASP A 90 8.74 5.28 6.73
CA ASP A 90 7.80 5.60 5.64
C ASP A 90 7.69 4.45 4.65
N LEU A 91 7.38 3.28 5.17
CA LEU A 91 7.35 2.05 4.38
C LEU A 91 6.06 1.29 4.64
N GLY A 92 5.28 1.08 3.57
CA GLY A 92 4.11 0.21 3.64
C GLY A 92 4.44 -1.15 3.06
N TYR A 93 4.02 -2.23 3.72
CA TYR A 93 4.26 -3.57 3.20
C TYR A 93 3.10 -4.51 3.49
N TYR A 94 2.93 -5.48 2.60
CA TYR A 94 1.93 -6.53 2.73
C TYR A 94 2.60 -7.88 2.54
N PHE A 95 2.00 -8.93 3.11
CA PHE A 95 2.57 -10.27 3.06
C PHE A 95 1.53 -11.37 2.77
N GLU A 96 0.29 -10.97 2.49
CA GLU A 96 -0.79 -11.91 2.18
C GLU A 96 -1.43 -11.59 0.84
N GLY A 97 -0.64 -11.05 -0.08
CA GLY A 97 -1.12 -10.68 -1.39
C GLY A 97 -1.53 -9.22 -1.47
N GLY A 98 -1.24 -8.62 -2.61
CA GLY A 98 -1.61 -7.23 -2.85
C GLY A 98 -1.47 -6.85 -4.30
N THR A 99 -2.01 -5.68 -4.63
CA THR A 99 -2.01 -5.13 -5.97
C THR A 99 -1.57 -3.67 -5.91
N LEU A 100 -0.53 -3.33 -6.67
CA LEU A 100 -0.12 -1.94 -6.85
C LEU A 100 -0.56 -1.50 -8.23
N MET A 101 -1.31 -0.41 -8.30
CA MET A 101 -1.75 0.18 -9.56
C MET A 101 -1.07 1.53 -9.73
N ASP A 102 -0.39 1.72 -10.84
CA ASP A 102 0.32 2.95 -11.14
C ASP A 102 0.07 3.30 -12.59
N GLU A 103 -0.91 4.16 -12.81
CA GLU A 103 -1.38 4.52 -14.15
C GLU A 103 -1.79 3.26 -14.93
N GLU A 104 -1.05 2.91 -15.97
CA GLU A 104 -1.38 1.76 -16.82
C GLU A 104 -0.77 0.45 -16.29
N ASN A 105 0.08 0.52 -15.28
CA ASN A 105 0.77 -0.64 -14.76
C ASN A 105 0.03 -1.23 -13.56
N VAL A 106 -0.16 -2.54 -13.58
CA VAL A 106 -0.78 -3.27 -12.48
C VAL A 106 0.19 -4.37 -12.04
N LEU A 107 0.66 -4.28 -10.80
CA LEU A 107 1.57 -5.26 -10.23
C LEU A 107 0.87 -6.04 -9.13
N THR A 108 0.93 -7.36 -9.21
CA THR A 108 0.40 -8.23 -8.17
C THR A 108 1.51 -9.13 -7.65
N SER A 109 1.47 -9.48 -6.38
CA SER A 109 2.45 -10.38 -5.78
C SER A 109 1.92 -10.86 -4.43
N ASP A 110 2.59 -11.88 -3.88
CA ASP A 110 2.25 -12.37 -2.54
C ASP A 110 2.80 -11.43 -1.47
N TRP A 111 3.97 -10.88 -1.70
CA TRP A 111 4.62 -9.97 -0.77
C TRP A 111 5.05 -8.71 -1.53
N GLY A 112 4.90 -7.57 -0.89
CA GLY A 112 5.35 -6.33 -1.49
C GLY A 112 5.57 -5.24 -0.46
N GLU A 113 6.41 -4.27 -0.82
CA GLU A 113 6.61 -3.06 -0.02
C GLU A 113 6.68 -1.86 -0.94
N TYR A 114 6.26 -0.71 -0.42
CA TYR A 114 6.27 0.54 -1.15
C TYR A 114 6.65 1.68 -0.22
N SER A 115 7.58 2.52 -0.66
CA SER A 115 7.98 3.72 0.05
C SER A 115 7.43 4.96 -0.65
N PRO A 116 6.48 5.68 -0.04
CA PRO A 116 5.96 6.91 -0.62
C PRO A 116 7.04 7.98 -0.76
N ALA A 117 8.04 7.97 0.12
CA ALA A 117 9.10 8.98 0.09
C ALA A 117 10.04 8.81 -1.09
N THR A 118 10.48 7.57 -1.36
CA THR A 118 11.44 7.29 -2.43
C THR A 118 10.79 6.86 -3.73
N LYS A 119 9.49 6.54 -3.71
CA LYS A 119 8.73 5.98 -4.84
C LYS A 119 9.22 4.61 -5.26
N GLN A 120 10.05 3.96 -4.44
CA GLN A 120 10.55 2.62 -4.71
C GLN A 120 9.61 1.56 -4.15
N SER A 121 9.45 0.49 -4.91
CA SER A 121 8.69 -0.67 -4.45
C SER A 121 9.46 -1.94 -4.78
N VAL A 122 9.22 -2.98 -3.96
CA VAL A 122 9.82 -4.30 -4.15
C VAL A 122 8.72 -5.33 -4.01
N PHE A 123 8.67 -6.28 -4.93
CA PHE A 123 7.66 -7.34 -4.95
C PHE A 123 8.34 -8.70 -5.00
N ASN A 124 7.83 -9.63 -4.21
CA ASN A 124 8.36 -10.99 -4.13
C ASN A 124 7.25 -12.02 -4.21
N HIS A 125 7.57 -13.14 -4.81
CA HIS A 125 6.70 -14.31 -4.92
C HIS A 125 5.48 -14.07 -5.81
N ASP A 126 5.46 -14.80 -6.91
CA ASP A 126 4.39 -14.74 -7.90
C ASP A 126 4.15 -13.30 -8.36
N VAL A 127 5.21 -12.60 -8.69
CA VAL A 127 5.12 -11.23 -9.16
C VAL A 127 4.62 -11.22 -10.60
N LYS A 128 3.60 -10.39 -10.86
CA LYS A 128 3.05 -10.21 -12.20
C LYS A 128 2.86 -8.73 -12.46
N LEU A 129 3.46 -8.25 -13.53
CA LEU A 129 3.30 -6.88 -13.99
C LEU A 129 2.51 -6.91 -15.29
N VAL A 130 1.36 -6.27 -15.30
CA VAL A 130 0.51 -6.15 -16.48
C VAL A 130 0.49 -4.72 -16.96
N ASN A 131 0.76 -4.56 -18.24
CA ASN A 131 0.77 -3.28 -18.91
C ASN A 131 0.03 -3.49 -20.24
N PRO A 132 -0.56 -2.48 -20.87
CA PRO A 132 -1.25 -2.68 -22.16
C PRO A 132 -0.39 -3.34 -23.24
N LYS A 133 0.93 -3.26 -23.13
CA LYS A 133 1.86 -3.75 -24.13
C LYS A 133 2.48 -5.10 -23.80
N PHE A 134 2.46 -5.51 -22.54
CA PHE A 134 3.08 -6.77 -22.15
C PHE A 134 2.56 -7.28 -20.81
N VAL A 135 2.83 -8.56 -20.56
CA VAL A 135 2.65 -9.19 -19.27
C VAL A 135 3.99 -9.80 -18.88
N LEU A 136 4.47 -9.46 -17.69
CA LEU A 136 5.74 -9.92 -17.16
C LEU A 136 5.50 -10.67 -15.87
N THR A 137 6.13 -11.84 -15.71
CA THR A 137 6.11 -12.60 -14.47
C THR A 137 7.52 -12.81 -13.98
N SER A 138 7.71 -12.79 -12.67
CA SER A 138 9.03 -12.91 -12.05
C SER A 138 8.91 -13.35 -10.61
N ASP A 139 10.01 -13.78 -10.02
CA ASP A 139 10.05 -14.06 -8.57
C ASP A 139 10.24 -12.78 -7.78
N THR A 140 11.03 -11.85 -8.29
CA THR A 140 11.31 -10.59 -7.60
C THR A 140 11.39 -9.47 -8.61
N LEU A 141 10.78 -8.35 -8.26
CA LEU A 141 10.77 -7.18 -9.13
C LEU A 141 10.86 -5.92 -8.28
N ARG A 142 11.73 -5.01 -8.69
CA ARG A 142 11.77 -3.65 -8.13
C ARG A 142 11.16 -2.70 -9.13
N TYR A 143 10.35 -1.78 -8.63
CA TYR A 143 9.67 -0.85 -9.50
C TYR A 143 9.69 0.54 -8.89
N ASN A 144 10.01 1.54 -9.69
CA ASN A 144 9.94 2.94 -9.28
C ASN A 144 8.73 3.59 -9.90
N THR A 145 7.81 4.08 -9.08
CA THR A 145 6.55 4.64 -9.57
C THR A 145 6.71 6.01 -10.20
N GLU A 146 7.82 6.69 -9.95
CA GLU A 146 8.09 7.99 -10.55
C GLU A 146 8.76 7.84 -11.91
N SER A 147 9.86 7.09 -11.97
CA SER A 147 10.60 6.87 -13.21
C SER A 147 9.96 5.83 -14.12
N LYS A 148 9.06 5.01 -13.59
CA LYS A 148 8.42 3.92 -14.31
C LYS A 148 9.40 2.84 -14.75
N ILE A 149 10.52 2.72 -14.06
CA ILE A 149 11.53 1.72 -14.38
C ILE A 149 11.34 0.49 -13.50
N ALA A 150 11.25 -0.67 -14.14
CA ALA A 150 11.16 -1.96 -13.48
C ALA A 150 12.49 -2.70 -13.64
N VAL A 151 13.01 -3.26 -12.55
CA VAL A 151 14.21 -4.08 -12.55
C VAL A 151 13.82 -5.49 -12.11
N ILE A 152 14.06 -6.44 -12.99
CA ILE A 152 13.70 -7.83 -12.77
C ILE A 152 14.87 -8.56 -12.14
N LEU A 153 14.61 -9.28 -11.07
CA LEU A 153 15.62 -10.07 -10.38
C LEU A 153 15.14 -11.52 -10.34
N GLY A 154 15.99 -12.42 -10.85
CA GLY A 154 15.69 -13.84 -10.89
C GLY A 154 14.96 -14.27 -12.15
N PRO A 155 14.50 -15.53 -12.18
CA PRO A 155 13.82 -16.08 -13.36
C PRO A 155 12.58 -15.29 -13.71
N SER A 156 12.39 -15.01 -14.99
CA SER A 156 11.26 -14.19 -15.43
C SER A 156 10.82 -14.60 -16.83
N ASN A 157 9.57 -14.27 -17.13
CA ASN A 157 8.99 -14.42 -18.45
C ASN A 157 8.33 -13.12 -18.84
N ILE A 158 8.48 -12.75 -20.10
CA ILE A 158 7.79 -11.57 -20.62
C ILE A 158 7.03 -11.99 -21.87
N CYS A 159 5.75 -11.62 -21.92
CA CYS A 159 4.88 -11.88 -23.06
C CYS A 159 4.41 -10.54 -23.60
N LEU A 160 4.77 -10.24 -24.83
CA LEU A 160 4.35 -9.00 -25.47
C LEU A 160 2.91 -9.15 -25.95
N LEU A 161 2.06 -8.24 -25.56
CA LEU A 161 0.68 -8.19 -26.00
C LEU A 161 0.67 -7.44 -27.33
N TYR A 162 1.01 -8.18 -28.39
CA TYR A 162 1.14 -7.61 -29.70
C TYR A 162 -0.22 -7.40 -30.33
N THR A 163 -0.57 -6.15 -30.56
CA THR A 163 -1.74 -5.83 -31.35
C THR A 163 -1.27 -5.70 -32.78
N SER A 164 -1.52 -6.70 -33.57
CA SER A 164 -1.07 -6.67 -34.93
C SER A 164 -1.64 -5.47 -35.67
N PRO A 165 -0.82 -4.77 -36.43
CA PRO A 165 -1.34 -3.72 -37.28
C PRO A 165 -2.23 -4.39 -38.32
N SER A 166 -3.10 -3.58 -38.94
CA SER A 166 -3.97 -4.12 -39.97
C SER A 166 -3.16 -4.77 -41.05
N PRO A 167 -3.62 -5.90 -41.60
CA PRO A 167 -2.90 -6.56 -42.66
C PRO A 167 -2.65 -5.67 -43.85
N ARG A 168 -3.39 -4.66 -43.94
CA ARG A 168 -3.19 -3.77 -44.97
C ARG A 168 -2.03 -2.96 -44.79
N ASP A 169 -1.49 -2.85 -43.65
CA ASP A 169 -0.30 -2.10 -43.41
C ASP A 169 0.89 -2.77 -43.99
N SER A 170 0.64 -3.87 -44.49
CA SER A 170 1.69 -4.57 -45.21
C SER A 170 2.02 -3.91 -46.50
#